data_cb8797e339eefe909430731e0fc408e9
#
_entry.id   cb8797e339eefe909430731e0fc408e9
#
_cell.length_a   1.000
_cell.length_b   1.000
_cell.length_c   1.000
_cell.angle_alpha   90.00
_cell.angle_beta   90.00
_cell.angle_gamma   90.00
#
_symmetry.space_group_name_H-M   'P 1'
#
loop_
_entity.id
_entity.type
_entity.pdbx_description
1 polymer ?
#
loop_
_entity_poly.entity_id
_entity_poly.type
_entity_poly.pdbx_seq_one_letter_code
_entity_poly.pdbx_strand_id
1 'polypeptide(L)'
;MNAYGVPNEAPFQRVDVMVVGGGTVGLAAAAFLAEHGVRPLVVERHGGPNVHPRATGLAIRTVEILRELGAEQALNELAVDLSGAFGKTSARTIRDLDAAELPVHRATRQAMTDEASAISPSRLRGTCAQDRLDTVLLDQVTRRGVEVRYGTELIALHQNPDHVTGTLRGPAGETTVETRYLVATDGAGSTVRRLLGIRVSGPGPLGEELLNILFEADLASLLGERRFALCQITHPDAPGLVVAIDGERRWVFHTSAAAPDAGPEECRALVRTALGDPNVEVQVVSSLRWRPQSQLADRFRHGRVFLAGDAAHTISALGAFGMNTGVADAHNLAWKLAHVLKGRAGAPLLDTYEQERRPVAATTVQQALLRLSHPDLHWDNGPGSAGRRAAVGMLNAPVVTLGYRYASTAVRGTQPILPSTEDIAANLDGSPGTRVPHVWLTSARSSDRLSTLDLVAGRWTLLAGPGGETTPTECAGPVGTTWPEASVEAARRAGTELACYRVGVDPTDPEGRFPAAAGIYPDGALMVRPDGFVAWRSPTAAGAPDLPAVLADLIGRG
;
A
#
# COMPACT_ATOMS: atom_id res chain seq x y z
N MET A 1 -19.39 38.68 -15.57
CA MET A 1 -19.83 39.08 -16.94
C MET A 1 -18.73 39.91 -17.55
N ASN A 2 -18.31 39.58 -18.77
CA ASN A 2 -17.33 40.38 -19.49
C ASN A 2 -17.99 41.68 -19.96
N ALA A 3 -17.22 42.62 -20.54
CA ALA A 3 -17.71 43.92 -21.01
C ALA A 3 -18.86 43.84 -22.05
N TYR A 4 -19.26 42.65 -22.49
CA TYR A 4 -20.32 42.36 -23.46
C TYR A 4 -21.50 41.56 -22.88
N GLY A 5 -21.58 41.43 -21.53
CA GLY A 5 -22.71 40.72 -20.88
C GLY A 5 -22.72 39.19 -21.04
N VAL A 6 -21.65 38.61 -21.60
CA VAL A 6 -21.50 37.16 -21.69
C VAL A 6 -21.01 36.66 -20.33
N PRO A 7 -21.60 35.60 -19.72
CA PRO A 7 -21.08 35.00 -18.52
C PRO A 7 -19.61 34.65 -18.77
N ASN A 8 -18.69 35.06 -17.87
CA ASN A 8 -17.34 34.50 -17.90
C ASN A 8 -17.49 33.01 -17.78
N GLU A 9 -17.20 32.26 -18.85
CA GLU A 9 -17.11 30.79 -18.75
C GLU A 9 -16.11 30.49 -17.64
N ALA A 10 -16.52 29.65 -16.69
CA ALA A 10 -15.62 29.21 -15.64
C ALA A 10 -14.35 28.65 -16.30
N PRO A 11 -13.13 28.95 -15.77
CA PRO A 11 -11.89 28.49 -16.37
C PRO A 11 -11.95 26.98 -16.61
N PHE A 12 -11.76 26.58 -17.87
CA PHE A 12 -11.84 25.21 -18.33
C PHE A 12 -10.44 24.61 -18.49
N GLN A 13 -10.20 23.46 -17.89
CA GLN A 13 -8.92 22.76 -17.98
C GLN A 13 -9.13 21.30 -18.39
N ARG A 14 -8.20 20.76 -19.20
CA ARG A 14 -8.14 19.32 -19.53
C ARG A 14 -6.90 18.68 -18.95
N VAL A 15 -7.09 17.48 -18.33
CA VAL A 15 -6.03 16.64 -17.80
C VAL A 15 -6.28 15.17 -18.16
N ASP A 16 -5.24 14.35 -18.19
CA ASP A 16 -5.43 12.92 -18.45
C ASP A 16 -6.07 12.20 -17.27
N VAL A 17 -5.61 12.50 -16.05
CA VAL A 17 -6.14 11.92 -14.80
C VAL A 17 -6.32 13.01 -13.76
N MET A 18 -7.49 13.02 -13.11
CA MET A 18 -7.73 13.82 -11.91
C MET A 18 -7.77 12.89 -10.69
N VAL A 19 -6.97 13.19 -9.66
CA VAL A 19 -6.96 12.50 -8.37
C VAL A 19 -7.69 13.39 -7.37
N VAL A 20 -8.76 12.89 -6.78
CA VAL A 20 -9.56 13.61 -5.78
C VAL A 20 -9.21 13.09 -4.38
N GLY A 21 -8.56 13.94 -3.59
CA GLY A 21 -7.99 13.64 -2.27
C GLY A 21 -6.46 13.62 -2.31
N GLY A 22 -5.83 14.52 -1.53
CA GLY A 22 -4.37 14.69 -1.41
C GLY A 22 -3.76 14.04 -0.15
N GLY A 23 -4.41 12.99 0.39
CA GLY A 23 -3.81 12.16 1.45
C GLY A 23 -2.85 11.11 0.89
N THR A 24 -2.34 10.23 1.76
CA THR A 24 -1.33 9.19 1.43
C THR A 24 -1.62 8.45 0.12
N VAL A 25 -2.86 7.96 -0.03
CA VAL A 25 -3.24 7.14 -1.21
C VAL A 25 -3.30 7.99 -2.48
N GLY A 26 -3.79 9.23 -2.38
CA GLY A 26 -3.86 10.15 -3.52
C GLY A 26 -2.47 10.60 -3.96
N LEU A 27 -1.60 10.95 -3.02
CA LEU A 27 -0.20 11.29 -3.31
C LEU A 27 0.55 10.10 -3.90
N ALA A 28 0.34 8.87 -3.38
CA ALA A 28 0.91 7.66 -3.96
C ALA A 28 0.41 7.42 -5.40
N ALA A 29 -0.90 7.54 -5.64
CA ALA A 29 -1.47 7.41 -6.99
C ALA A 29 -0.87 8.45 -7.95
N ALA A 30 -0.74 9.69 -7.52
CA ALA A 30 -0.17 10.77 -8.32
C ALA A 30 1.32 10.53 -8.62
N ALA A 31 2.10 10.09 -7.63
CA ALA A 31 3.52 9.79 -7.79
C ALA A 31 3.72 8.64 -8.79
N PHE A 32 2.96 7.54 -8.68
CA PHE A 32 3.06 6.42 -9.62
C PHE A 32 2.55 6.75 -11.02
N LEU A 33 1.48 7.52 -11.16
CA LEU A 33 1.05 8.02 -12.47
C LEU A 33 2.16 8.84 -13.13
N ALA A 34 2.81 9.72 -12.38
CA ALA A 34 3.91 10.54 -12.88
C ALA A 34 5.15 9.69 -13.20
N GLU A 35 5.49 8.69 -12.38
CA GLU A 35 6.56 7.72 -12.66
C GLU A 35 6.33 7.01 -14.00
N HIS A 36 5.08 6.65 -14.27
CA HIS A 36 4.66 6.08 -15.55
C HIS A 36 4.44 7.14 -16.64
N GLY A 37 4.85 8.41 -16.43
CA GLY A 37 4.81 9.50 -17.41
C GLY A 37 3.39 9.97 -17.76
N VAL A 38 2.45 9.90 -16.83
CA VAL A 38 1.15 10.55 -16.87
C VAL A 38 1.16 11.68 -15.83
N ARG A 39 0.79 12.88 -16.22
CA ARG A 39 0.72 14.03 -15.30
C ARG A 39 -0.70 14.21 -14.77
N PRO A 40 -1.01 13.76 -13.55
CA PRO A 40 -2.32 13.96 -12.95
C PRO A 40 -2.45 15.38 -12.39
N LEU A 41 -3.70 15.82 -12.20
CA LEU A 41 -4.05 16.92 -11.30
C LEU A 41 -4.56 16.31 -9.98
N VAL A 42 -3.97 16.70 -8.85
CA VAL A 42 -4.46 16.35 -7.51
C VAL A 42 -5.27 17.50 -6.96
N VAL A 43 -6.47 17.24 -6.44
CA VAL A 43 -7.30 18.23 -5.73
C VAL A 43 -7.56 17.77 -4.31
N GLU A 44 -7.33 18.66 -3.34
CA GLU A 44 -7.50 18.38 -1.91
C GLU A 44 -8.30 19.53 -1.26
N ARG A 45 -9.39 19.18 -0.57
CA ARG A 45 -10.30 20.14 0.06
C ARG A 45 -9.68 20.89 1.24
N HIS A 46 -8.74 20.28 1.95
CA HIS A 46 -8.04 20.94 3.05
C HIS A 46 -6.95 21.88 2.53
N GLY A 47 -6.59 22.87 3.34
CA GLY A 47 -5.63 23.91 2.95
C GLY A 47 -4.16 23.46 2.97
N GLY A 48 -3.86 22.20 3.26
CA GLY A 48 -2.50 21.66 3.31
C GLY A 48 -2.48 20.17 3.67
N PRO A 49 -1.29 19.58 3.79
CA PRO A 49 -1.10 18.20 4.22
C PRO A 49 -1.70 17.93 5.61
N ASN A 50 -2.09 16.69 5.85
CA ASN A 50 -2.59 16.28 7.16
C ASN A 50 -1.43 16.24 8.18
N VAL A 51 -1.60 16.92 9.31
CA VAL A 51 -0.60 16.97 10.39
C VAL A 51 -0.85 15.93 11.49
N HIS A 52 -2.02 15.29 11.49
CA HIS A 52 -2.42 14.34 12.52
C HIS A 52 -2.19 12.90 12.02
N PRO A 53 -1.22 12.16 12.59
CA PRO A 53 -0.94 10.80 12.16
C PRO A 53 -2.12 9.87 12.52
N ARG A 54 -2.60 9.12 11.52
CA ARG A 54 -3.67 8.12 11.70
C ARG A 54 -3.13 6.70 11.77
N ALA A 55 -1.91 6.48 11.29
CA ALA A 55 -1.21 5.21 11.29
C ALA A 55 0.30 5.43 11.47
N THR A 56 0.99 4.42 12.00
CA THR A 56 2.46 4.46 12.20
C THR A 56 3.17 3.27 11.55
N GLY A 57 2.44 2.19 11.21
CA GLY A 57 3.01 0.96 10.69
C GLY A 57 3.00 0.90 9.16
N LEU A 58 4.16 0.74 8.54
CA LEU A 58 4.29 0.39 7.12
C LEU A 58 4.56 -1.10 6.98
N ALA A 59 3.74 -1.77 6.17
CA ALA A 59 3.96 -3.17 5.80
C ALA A 59 5.16 -3.30 4.84
N ILE A 60 5.82 -4.44 4.84
CA ILE A 60 6.96 -4.75 3.94
C ILE A 60 6.59 -4.42 2.49
N ARG A 61 5.41 -4.86 2.02
CA ARG A 61 4.96 -4.57 0.65
C ARG A 61 4.85 -3.09 0.35
N THR A 62 4.42 -2.27 1.31
CA THR A 62 4.34 -0.82 1.12
C THR A 62 5.72 -0.22 0.94
N VAL A 63 6.72 -0.67 1.70
CA VAL A 63 8.11 -0.20 1.54
C VAL A 63 8.69 -0.65 0.18
N GLU A 64 8.42 -1.89 -0.28
CA GLU A 64 8.77 -2.35 -1.63
C GLU A 64 8.18 -1.43 -2.72
N ILE A 65 6.89 -1.12 -2.60
CA ILE A 65 6.19 -0.24 -3.54
C ILE A 65 6.85 1.16 -3.57
N LEU A 66 7.13 1.72 -2.41
CA LEU A 66 7.73 3.05 -2.31
C LEU A 66 9.21 3.08 -2.71
N ARG A 67 9.91 1.93 -2.63
CA ARG A 67 11.26 1.76 -3.19
C ARG A 67 11.29 1.99 -4.69
N GLU A 68 10.25 1.61 -5.42
CA GLU A 68 10.15 1.86 -6.88
C GLU A 68 10.18 3.35 -7.22
N LEU A 69 9.69 4.21 -6.32
CA LEU A 69 9.77 5.67 -6.43
C LEU A 69 11.11 6.26 -5.98
N GLY A 70 12.05 5.43 -5.48
CA GLY A 70 13.29 5.88 -4.84
C GLY A 70 13.09 6.48 -3.44
N ALA A 71 11.94 6.21 -2.79
CA ALA A 71 11.59 6.83 -1.52
C ALA A 71 12.12 6.08 -0.27
N GLU A 72 12.66 4.86 -0.41
CA GLU A 72 13.06 4.01 0.72
C GLU A 72 14.10 4.68 1.63
N GLN A 73 15.08 5.40 1.06
CA GLN A 73 16.08 6.11 1.85
C GLN A 73 15.45 7.21 2.70
N ALA A 74 14.63 8.07 2.09
CA ALA A 74 13.94 9.16 2.79
C ALA A 74 13.00 8.64 3.90
N LEU A 75 12.33 7.49 3.66
CA LEU A 75 11.52 6.84 4.68
C LEU A 75 12.38 6.35 5.86
N ASN A 76 13.55 5.77 5.60
CA ASN A 76 14.45 5.31 6.64
C ASN A 76 15.11 6.44 7.44
N GLU A 77 15.30 7.61 6.84
CA GLU A 77 15.77 8.83 7.53
C GLU A 77 14.71 9.39 8.49
N LEU A 78 13.43 9.23 8.16
CA LEU A 78 12.29 9.66 9.00
C LEU A 78 11.76 8.56 9.93
N ALA A 79 12.20 7.31 9.75
CA ALA A 79 11.75 6.20 10.56
C ALA A 79 12.30 6.30 11.98
N VAL A 80 11.44 5.96 12.93
CA VAL A 80 11.76 5.96 14.35
C VAL A 80 12.04 4.54 14.81
N ASP A 81 13.21 4.31 15.37
CA ASP A 81 13.57 3.00 15.94
C ASP A 81 12.89 2.80 17.30
N LEU A 82 11.73 2.21 17.30
CA LEU A 82 11.03 1.74 18.50
C LEU A 82 11.36 0.27 18.80
N SER A 83 12.48 -0.23 18.36
CA SER A 83 12.83 -1.65 18.37
C SER A 83 13.00 -2.27 19.76
N GLY A 84 13.21 -1.46 20.79
CA GLY A 84 13.17 -1.89 22.20
C GLY A 84 11.76 -1.87 22.81
N ALA A 85 10.76 -1.41 22.05
CA ALA A 85 9.43 -1.06 22.55
C ALA A 85 8.30 -1.73 21.73
N PHE A 86 8.64 -2.74 20.91
CA PHE A 86 7.66 -3.35 20.01
C PHE A 86 6.62 -4.15 20.79
N GLY A 87 5.33 -3.82 20.58
CA GLY A 87 4.22 -4.51 21.23
C GLY A 87 3.29 -3.56 21.98
N LYS A 88 2.31 -4.16 22.63
CA LYS A 88 1.34 -3.46 23.48
C LYS A 88 1.65 -3.78 24.94
N THR A 89 1.80 -2.74 25.76
CA THR A 89 1.86 -2.84 27.23
C THR A 89 0.63 -2.21 27.86
N SER A 90 0.46 -2.36 29.17
CA SER A 90 -0.64 -1.79 29.93
C SER A 90 -0.14 -1.23 31.25
N ALA A 91 -0.66 -0.09 31.65
CA ALA A 91 -0.37 0.52 32.95
C ALA A 91 -1.59 1.33 33.43
N ARG A 92 -1.67 1.65 34.71
CA ARG A 92 -2.68 2.58 35.21
C ARG A 92 -2.47 3.97 34.60
N THR A 93 -1.23 4.47 34.69
CA THR A 93 -0.74 5.69 34.02
C THR A 93 0.65 5.43 33.43
N ILE A 94 1.17 6.31 32.59
CA ILE A 94 2.54 6.18 32.06
C ILE A 94 3.58 6.18 33.20
N ARG A 95 3.36 6.92 34.27
CA ARG A 95 4.23 6.91 35.46
C ARG A 95 4.33 5.53 36.10
N ASP A 96 3.23 4.77 36.11
CA ASP A 96 3.12 3.45 36.74
C ASP A 96 3.63 2.32 35.82
N LEU A 97 4.18 2.64 34.65
CA LEU A 97 4.67 1.66 33.70
C LEU A 97 5.81 0.84 34.32
N ASP A 98 5.61 -0.48 34.44
CA ASP A 98 6.64 -1.39 34.94
C ASP A 98 7.61 -1.80 33.82
N ALA A 99 8.91 -1.69 34.08
CA ALA A 99 9.93 -2.15 33.15
C ALA A 99 9.88 -3.68 32.92
N ALA A 100 9.41 -4.45 33.89
CA ALA A 100 9.27 -5.90 33.79
C ALA A 100 8.15 -6.34 32.84
N GLU A 101 7.15 -5.46 32.61
CA GLU A 101 6.02 -5.73 31.71
C GLU A 101 6.29 -5.28 30.26
N LEU A 102 7.43 -4.64 30.02
CA LEU A 102 7.82 -4.23 28.67
C LEU A 102 8.23 -5.46 27.85
N PRO A 103 7.74 -5.59 26.61
CA PRO A 103 8.11 -6.72 25.75
C PRO A 103 9.60 -6.66 25.42
N VAL A 104 10.41 -7.54 26.04
CA VAL A 104 11.85 -7.66 25.74
C VAL A 104 12.04 -8.70 24.65
N HIS A 105 12.24 -8.25 23.41
CA HIS A 105 12.32 -9.18 22.26
C HIS A 105 13.57 -8.98 21.38
N ARG A 106 14.79 -8.88 21.96
CA ARG A 106 16.02 -8.79 21.15
C ARG A 106 16.21 -10.00 20.22
N ALA A 107 15.99 -11.22 20.70
CA ALA A 107 16.13 -12.44 19.90
C ALA A 107 15.03 -12.58 18.85
N THR A 108 13.79 -12.26 19.21
CA THR A 108 12.62 -12.28 18.29
C THR A 108 12.78 -11.23 17.18
N ARG A 109 13.38 -10.09 17.50
CA ARG A 109 13.65 -9.02 16.53
C ARG A 109 14.64 -9.44 15.44
N GLN A 110 15.75 -10.11 15.79
CA GLN A 110 16.73 -10.57 14.80
C GLN A 110 16.08 -11.61 13.88
N ALA A 111 15.33 -12.56 14.42
CA ALA A 111 14.61 -13.55 13.64
C ALA A 111 13.58 -12.90 12.67
N MET A 112 12.79 -11.93 13.15
CA MET A 112 11.85 -11.19 12.28
C MET A 112 12.57 -10.38 11.18
N THR A 113 13.77 -9.86 11.49
CA THR A 113 14.61 -9.15 10.54
C THR A 113 15.16 -10.08 9.46
N ASP A 114 15.64 -11.24 9.86
CA ASP A 114 16.21 -12.25 8.95
C ASP A 114 15.12 -12.82 8.04
N GLU A 115 13.94 -13.14 8.59
CA GLU A 115 12.76 -13.57 7.83
C GLU A 115 12.33 -12.51 6.81
N ALA A 116 12.20 -11.26 7.23
CA ALA A 116 11.86 -10.15 6.33
C ALA A 116 12.89 -9.98 5.21
N SER A 117 14.20 -10.11 5.52
CA SER A 117 15.28 -9.98 4.54
C SER A 117 15.35 -11.16 3.56
N ALA A 118 14.80 -12.31 3.92
CA ALA A 118 14.71 -13.47 3.03
C ALA A 118 13.59 -13.32 1.98
N ILE A 119 12.57 -12.52 2.27
CA ILE A 119 11.39 -12.37 1.38
C ILE A 119 11.33 -11.02 0.67
N SER A 120 12.12 -10.02 1.08
CA SER A 120 12.07 -8.67 0.52
C SER A 120 13.44 -7.99 0.55
N PRO A 121 13.79 -7.21 -0.50
CA PRO A 121 14.98 -6.37 -0.48
C PRO A 121 14.78 -5.12 0.38
N SER A 122 13.53 -4.76 0.64
CA SER A 122 13.15 -3.50 1.28
C SER A 122 13.02 -3.64 2.79
N ARG A 123 13.49 -2.64 3.50
CA ARG A 123 13.48 -2.62 4.95
C ARG A 123 13.24 -1.23 5.49
N LEU A 124 12.27 -1.11 6.39
CA LEU A 124 12.12 0.06 7.24
C LEU A 124 12.82 -0.20 8.59
N ARG A 125 13.67 0.73 9.03
CA ARG A 125 14.44 0.61 10.28
C ARG A 125 13.64 0.95 11.54
N GLY A 126 12.32 0.95 11.45
CA GLY A 126 11.45 1.28 12.57
C GLY A 126 10.02 1.50 12.12
N THR A 127 9.34 2.47 12.71
CA THR A 127 8.00 2.93 12.31
C THR A 127 8.09 4.28 11.62
N CYS A 128 7.19 4.55 10.68
CA CYS A 128 7.08 5.85 10.03
C CYS A 128 5.62 6.32 10.16
N ALA A 129 5.42 7.41 10.89
CA ALA A 129 4.10 7.98 11.04
C ALA A 129 3.56 8.50 9.72
N GLN A 130 2.24 8.38 9.51
CA GLN A 130 1.60 8.69 8.23
C GLN A 130 1.84 10.13 7.77
N ASP A 131 1.84 11.11 8.65
CA ASP A 131 2.14 12.51 8.33
C ASP A 131 3.56 12.70 7.77
N ARG A 132 4.54 11.91 8.24
CA ARG A 132 5.91 11.88 7.70
C ARG A 132 5.95 11.18 6.34
N LEU A 133 5.24 10.07 6.19
CA LEU A 133 5.08 9.42 4.88
C LEU A 133 4.44 10.36 3.85
N ASP A 134 3.40 11.10 4.24
CA ASP A 134 2.74 12.07 3.36
C ASP A 134 3.72 13.17 2.91
N THR A 135 4.65 13.60 3.77
CA THR A 135 5.71 14.54 3.39
C THR A 135 6.66 13.96 2.33
N VAL A 136 7.08 12.70 2.49
CA VAL A 136 7.92 12.02 1.49
C VAL A 136 7.18 11.89 0.16
N LEU A 137 5.92 11.48 0.18
CA LEU A 137 5.12 11.34 -1.04
C LEU A 137 4.87 12.68 -1.71
N LEU A 138 4.62 13.74 -0.96
CA LEU A 138 4.44 15.10 -1.51
C LEU A 138 5.73 15.60 -2.19
N ASP A 139 6.90 15.32 -1.61
CA ASP A 139 8.18 15.60 -2.24
C ASP A 139 8.34 14.83 -3.56
N GLN A 140 8.00 13.52 -3.58
CA GLN A 140 8.01 12.71 -4.80
C GLN A 140 7.08 13.26 -5.89
N VAL A 141 5.89 13.71 -5.52
CA VAL A 141 4.89 14.32 -6.40
C VAL A 141 5.41 15.65 -6.97
N THR A 142 5.97 16.49 -6.09
CA THR A 142 6.50 17.82 -6.45
C THR A 142 7.70 17.71 -7.39
N ARG A 143 8.67 16.83 -7.11
CA ARG A 143 9.84 16.58 -7.97
C ARG A 143 9.46 16.10 -9.37
N ARG A 144 8.34 15.41 -9.51
CA ARG A 144 7.81 14.95 -10.79
C ARG A 144 6.94 15.98 -11.50
N GLY A 145 6.82 17.19 -10.94
CA GLY A 145 6.09 18.32 -11.54
C GLY A 145 4.57 18.12 -11.59
N VAL A 146 4.02 17.34 -10.64
CA VAL A 146 2.56 17.17 -10.51
C VAL A 146 1.95 18.34 -9.76
N GLU A 147 0.86 18.87 -10.28
CA GLU A 147 0.10 19.94 -9.65
C GLU A 147 -0.79 19.39 -8.52
N VAL A 148 -0.65 19.96 -7.31
CA VAL A 148 -1.52 19.67 -6.15
C VAL A 148 -2.24 20.95 -5.75
N ARG A 149 -3.57 20.96 -5.86
CA ARG A 149 -4.43 22.08 -5.46
C ARG A 149 -5.06 21.82 -4.11
N TYR A 150 -4.49 22.44 -3.10
CA TYR A 150 -5.08 22.49 -1.77
C TYR A 150 -6.23 23.50 -1.71
N GLY A 151 -7.13 23.36 -0.71
CA GLY A 151 -8.31 24.21 -0.57
C GLY A 151 -9.29 24.08 -1.74
N THR A 152 -9.25 22.95 -2.47
CA THR A 152 -10.03 22.72 -3.69
C THR A 152 -10.84 21.43 -3.55
N GLU A 153 -12.17 21.55 -3.56
CA GLU A 153 -13.11 20.44 -3.37
C GLU A 153 -13.84 20.09 -4.67
N LEU A 154 -13.95 18.80 -4.98
CA LEU A 154 -14.87 18.32 -6.02
C LEU A 154 -16.30 18.33 -5.46
N ILE A 155 -17.18 19.13 -6.07
CA ILE A 155 -18.58 19.32 -5.63
C ILE A 155 -19.60 18.68 -6.56
N ALA A 156 -19.26 18.46 -7.81
CA ALA A 156 -20.11 17.79 -8.78
C ALA A 156 -19.29 16.97 -9.78
N LEU A 157 -19.90 15.95 -10.31
CA LEU A 157 -19.29 14.97 -11.22
C LEU A 157 -20.30 14.57 -12.29
N HIS A 158 -19.88 14.59 -13.54
CA HIS A 158 -20.58 14.02 -14.66
C HIS A 158 -19.61 13.18 -15.51
N GLN A 159 -20.05 12.07 -16.08
CA GLN A 159 -19.24 11.30 -17.01
C GLN A 159 -20.03 10.89 -18.25
N ASN A 160 -19.33 10.78 -19.36
CA ASN A 160 -19.79 10.20 -20.62
C ASN A 160 -18.81 9.09 -21.08
N PRO A 161 -19.00 8.43 -22.23
CA PRO A 161 -18.09 7.38 -22.70
C PRO A 161 -16.64 7.85 -22.89
N ASP A 162 -16.37 9.15 -23.10
CA ASP A 162 -15.05 9.65 -23.48
C ASP A 162 -14.29 10.31 -22.34
N HIS A 163 -14.98 11.00 -21.44
CA HIS A 163 -14.38 11.77 -20.36
C HIS A 163 -15.28 11.90 -19.13
N VAL A 164 -14.67 12.42 -18.06
CA VAL A 164 -15.30 12.81 -16.81
C VAL A 164 -15.17 14.33 -16.67
N THR A 165 -16.26 15.01 -16.34
CA THR A 165 -16.28 16.45 -16.04
C THR A 165 -16.50 16.62 -14.54
N GLY A 166 -15.54 17.25 -13.86
CA GLY A 166 -15.61 17.60 -12.44
C GLY A 166 -15.80 19.10 -12.26
N THR A 167 -16.73 19.49 -11.39
CA THR A 167 -16.84 20.87 -10.90
C THR A 167 -16.07 20.98 -9.60
N LEU A 168 -15.09 21.85 -9.57
CA LEU A 168 -14.22 22.12 -8.43
C LEU A 168 -14.57 23.46 -7.81
N ARG A 169 -14.63 23.51 -6.48
CA ARG A 169 -14.75 24.74 -5.71
C ARG A 169 -13.44 24.99 -4.98
N GLY A 170 -12.78 26.12 -5.31
CA GLY A 170 -11.53 26.56 -4.70
C GLY A 170 -11.61 28.00 -4.21
N PRO A 171 -10.49 28.56 -3.72
CA PRO A 171 -10.43 29.94 -3.21
C PRO A 171 -10.84 31.00 -4.25
N ALA A 172 -10.59 30.73 -5.54
CA ALA A 172 -10.93 31.63 -6.65
C ALA A 172 -12.35 31.44 -7.20
N GLY A 173 -13.17 30.57 -6.59
CA GLY A 173 -14.52 30.22 -7.04
C GLY A 173 -14.59 28.85 -7.69
N GLU A 174 -15.64 28.64 -8.50
CA GLU A 174 -15.88 27.36 -9.17
C GLU A 174 -15.16 27.30 -10.52
N THR A 175 -14.57 26.14 -10.81
CA THR A 175 -13.88 25.84 -12.06
C THR A 175 -14.31 24.47 -12.58
N THR A 176 -14.20 24.25 -13.89
CA THR A 176 -14.54 22.98 -14.54
C THR A 176 -13.29 22.30 -15.05
N VAL A 177 -13.10 21.03 -14.69
CA VAL A 177 -12.00 20.18 -15.19
C VAL A 177 -12.57 18.99 -15.94
N GLU A 178 -12.09 18.79 -17.16
CA GLU A 178 -12.34 17.60 -17.96
C GLU A 178 -11.15 16.65 -17.84
N THR A 179 -11.41 15.39 -17.56
CA THR A 179 -10.36 14.38 -17.41
C THR A 179 -10.76 13.07 -18.10
N ARG A 180 -9.79 12.34 -18.63
CA ARG A 180 -10.05 11.02 -19.23
C ARG A 180 -10.41 9.98 -18.17
N TYR A 181 -9.81 10.07 -17.00
CA TYR A 181 -10.11 9.19 -15.85
C TYR A 181 -10.05 9.98 -14.54
N LEU A 182 -10.83 9.55 -13.55
CA LEU A 182 -10.81 10.09 -12.20
C LEU A 182 -10.47 9.00 -11.20
N VAL A 183 -9.54 9.27 -10.28
CA VAL A 183 -9.19 8.40 -9.15
C VAL A 183 -9.66 9.09 -7.86
N ALA A 184 -10.63 8.49 -7.19
CA ALA A 184 -11.17 8.97 -5.93
C ALA A 184 -10.42 8.35 -4.76
N THR A 185 -9.74 9.18 -4.00
CA THR A 185 -9.00 8.89 -2.76
C THR A 185 -9.44 9.83 -1.64
N ASP A 186 -10.70 10.31 -1.72
CA ASP A 186 -11.32 11.34 -0.89
C ASP A 186 -11.86 10.82 0.46
N GLY A 187 -11.33 9.67 0.90
CA GLY A 187 -11.48 9.14 2.25
C GLY A 187 -12.81 8.43 2.53
N ALA A 188 -13.01 8.04 3.78
CA ALA A 188 -14.14 7.25 4.24
C ALA A 188 -15.51 7.87 3.90
N GLY A 189 -15.61 9.20 4.01
CA GLY A 189 -16.79 9.98 3.64
C GLY A 189 -16.83 10.37 2.15
N SER A 190 -16.25 9.61 1.25
CA SER A 190 -16.06 9.93 -0.17
C SER A 190 -17.27 10.60 -0.83
N THR A 191 -17.06 11.82 -1.30
CA THR A 191 -18.05 12.58 -2.09
C THR A 191 -18.22 11.94 -3.46
N VAL A 192 -17.13 11.50 -4.08
CA VAL A 192 -17.18 10.82 -5.41
C VAL A 192 -18.01 9.56 -5.33
N ARG A 193 -17.78 8.70 -4.33
CA ARG A 193 -18.57 7.47 -4.14
C ARG A 193 -20.07 7.78 -4.01
N ARG A 194 -20.43 8.80 -3.23
CA ARG A 194 -21.84 9.23 -3.03
C ARG A 194 -22.47 9.78 -4.33
N LEU A 195 -21.74 10.62 -5.07
CA LEU A 195 -22.21 11.17 -6.34
C LEU A 195 -22.49 10.09 -7.38
N LEU A 196 -21.74 8.98 -7.34
CA LEU A 196 -21.93 7.83 -8.22
C LEU A 196 -22.98 6.84 -7.72
N GLY A 197 -23.58 7.05 -6.56
CA GLY A 197 -24.54 6.12 -5.96
C GLY A 197 -23.95 4.75 -5.60
N ILE A 198 -22.62 4.64 -5.44
CA ILE A 198 -21.97 3.38 -5.06
C ILE A 198 -22.21 3.13 -3.58
N ARG A 199 -22.88 2.02 -3.29
CA ARG A 199 -23.16 1.59 -1.91
C ARG A 199 -21.92 0.97 -1.27
N VAL A 200 -21.96 0.89 0.06
CA VAL A 200 -20.96 0.17 0.88
C VAL A 200 -21.66 -0.95 1.66
N SER A 201 -20.95 -2.04 1.87
CA SER A 201 -21.37 -3.17 2.69
C SER A 201 -20.41 -3.34 3.86
N GLY A 202 -20.86 -4.01 4.94
CA GLY A 202 -20.08 -4.26 6.14
C GLY A 202 -20.78 -3.75 7.40
N PRO A 203 -20.19 -3.98 8.60
CA PRO A 203 -20.81 -3.59 9.87
C PRO A 203 -20.90 -2.06 10.09
N GLY A 204 -20.18 -1.27 9.30
CA GLY A 204 -20.15 0.18 9.46
C GLY A 204 -19.32 0.64 10.65
N PRO A 205 -19.82 1.63 11.44
CA PRO A 205 -19.14 2.11 12.64
C PRO A 205 -19.01 1.02 13.71
N LEU A 206 -17.83 0.90 14.32
CA LEU A 206 -17.49 -0.11 15.33
C LEU A 206 -17.17 0.55 16.67
N GLY A 207 -17.63 -0.06 17.77
CA GLY A 207 -17.33 0.42 19.11
C GLY A 207 -17.83 1.84 19.39
N GLU A 208 -17.15 2.55 20.28
CA GLU A 208 -17.44 3.92 20.68
C GLU A 208 -16.67 4.93 19.81
N GLU A 209 -17.14 6.19 19.85
CA GLU A 209 -16.38 7.30 19.29
C GLU A 209 -15.19 7.60 20.21
N LEU A 210 -14.03 7.80 19.63
CA LEU A 210 -12.79 8.11 20.33
C LEU A 210 -12.36 9.54 19.99
N LEU A 211 -11.82 10.25 20.96
CA LEU A 211 -11.03 11.44 20.75
C LEU A 211 -9.56 11.05 20.59
N ASN A 212 -8.96 11.47 19.50
CA ASN A 212 -7.58 11.26 19.16
C ASN A 212 -6.82 12.56 19.39
N ILE A 213 -6.01 12.63 20.43
CA ILE A 213 -5.28 13.83 20.86
C ILE A 213 -3.82 13.68 20.45
N LEU A 214 -3.36 14.43 19.46
CA LEU A 214 -1.94 14.58 19.15
C LEU A 214 -1.36 15.65 20.09
N PHE A 215 -0.34 15.28 20.83
CA PHE A 215 0.31 16.20 21.76
C PHE A 215 1.84 16.07 21.74
N GLU A 216 2.50 17.13 22.15
CA GLU A 216 3.93 17.16 22.44
C GLU A 216 4.16 17.28 23.93
N ALA A 217 5.04 16.44 24.45
CA ALA A 217 5.49 16.44 25.84
C ALA A 217 6.85 15.75 25.94
N ASP A 218 7.73 16.30 26.78
CA ASP A 218 8.96 15.61 27.16
C ASP A 218 8.64 14.63 28.29
N LEU A 219 8.68 13.35 28.00
CA LEU A 219 8.40 12.28 28.95
C LEU A 219 9.67 11.61 29.49
N ALA A 220 10.86 12.14 29.20
CA ALA A 220 12.13 11.52 29.61
C ALA A 220 12.21 11.28 31.12
N SER A 221 11.75 12.24 31.94
CA SER A 221 11.72 12.11 33.40
C SER A 221 10.75 11.05 33.91
N LEU A 222 9.63 10.83 33.21
CA LEU A 222 8.65 9.81 33.57
C LEU A 222 9.09 8.43 33.09
N LEU A 223 9.67 8.32 31.90
CA LEU A 223 10.01 7.06 31.26
C LEU A 223 11.38 6.53 31.70
N GLY A 224 12.37 7.40 31.96
CA GLY A 224 13.76 6.97 32.11
C GLY A 224 14.22 6.20 30.88
N GLU A 225 14.70 4.96 31.08
CA GLU A 225 15.12 4.08 30.00
C GLU A 225 13.98 3.26 29.36
N ARG A 226 12.77 3.32 29.95
CA ARG A 226 11.61 2.58 29.45
C ARG A 226 11.16 3.11 28.10
N ARG A 227 10.78 2.22 27.22
CA ARG A 227 10.25 2.56 25.89
C ARG A 227 9.05 1.70 25.60
N PHE A 228 8.04 2.25 24.93
CA PHE A 228 6.85 1.53 24.46
C PHE A 228 6.40 2.09 23.10
N ALA A 229 5.78 1.25 22.29
CA ALA A 229 5.09 1.69 21.08
C ALA A 229 3.62 2.02 21.38
N LEU A 230 2.96 1.14 22.15
CA LEU A 230 1.55 1.23 22.52
C LEU A 230 1.41 0.95 24.01
N CYS A 231 0.82 1.88 24.78
CA CYS A 231 0.52 1.69 26.20
C CYS A 231 -0.97 1.87 26.45
N GLN A 232 -1.64 0.78 26.85
CA GLN A 232 -3.04 0.84 27.32
C GLN A 232 -3.09 1.47 28.70
N ILE A 233 -3.78 2.59 28.80
CA ILE A 233 -4.03 3.28 30.06
C ILE A 233 -5.33 2.77 30.68
N THR A 234 -5.28 2.37 31.95
CA THR A 234 -6.42 1.83 32.70
C THR A 234 -6.93 2.78 33.79
N HIS A 235 -6.46 4.04 33.80
CA HIS A 235 -6.96 5.04 34.74
C HIS A 235 -8.46 5.28 34.50
N PRO A 236 -9.32 5.25 35.56
CA PRO A 236 -10.78 5.33 35.38
C PRO A 236 -11.25 6.64 34.75
N ASP A 237 -10.58 7.76 35.02
CA ASP A 237 -10.96 9.08 34.49
C ASP A 237 -10.30 9.40 33.13
N ALA A 238 -9.33 8.60 32.69
CA ALA A 238 -8.66 8.78 31.41
C ALA A 238 -8.28 7.42 30.80
N PRO A 239 -9.24 6.48 30.63
CA PRO A 239 -8.95 5.21 29.97
C PRO A 239 -8.64 5.45 28.50
N GLY A 240 -7.68 4.70 27.94
CA GLY A 240 -7.34 4.88 26.54
C GLY A 240 -6.03 4.22 26.13
N LEU A 241 -5.49 4.64 24.99
CA LEU A 241 -4.26 4.11 24.43
C LEU A 241 -3.29 5.26 24.09
N VAL A 242 -2.14 5.28 24.73
CA VAL A 242 -1.04 6.18 24.35
C VAL A 242 -0.16 5.49 23.31
N VAL A 243 0.08 6.19 22.21
CA VAL A 243 0.90 5.73 21.07
C VAL A 243 2.12 6.63 20.94
N ALA A 244 3.30 6.04 20.89
CA ALA A 244 4.53 6.76 20.59
C ALA A 244 4.62 7.05 19.09
N ILE A 245 4.82 8.32 18.72
CA ILE A 245 4.97 8.74 17.33
C ILE A 245 6.45 8.84 16.94
N ASP A 246 7.26 9.52 17.74
CA ASP A 246 8.71 9.62 17.55
C ASP A 246 9.51 9.03 18.72
N GLY A 247 8.82 8.55 19.74
CA GLY A 247 9.43 7.94 20.92
C GLY A 247 10.11 8.93 21.89
N GLU A 248 10.04 10.24 21.61
CA GLU A 248 10.70 11.29 22.37
C GLU A 248 9.72 12.37 22.85
N ARG A 249 9.05 13.05 21.92
CA ARG A 249 8.25 14.23 22.21
C ARG A 249 6.83 14.19 21.64
N ARG A 250 6.58 13.46 20.54
CA ARG A 250 5.27 13.41 19.87
C ARG A 250 4.54 12.12 20.21
N TRP A 251 3.32 12.29 20.70
CA TRP A 251 2.48 11.22 21.22
C TRP A 251 1.04 11.39 20.74
N VAL A 252 0.33 10.30 20.63
CA VAL A 252 -1.12 10.32 20.40
C VAL A 252 -1.81 9.61 21.56
N PHE A 253 -2.85 10.22 22.11
CA PHE A 253 -3.72 9.61 23.11
C PHE A 253 -5.10 9.39 22.52
N HIS A 254 -5.51 8.15 22.41
CA HIS A 254 -6.86 7.75 22.02
C HIS A 254 -7.69 7.50 23.27
N THR A 255 -8.79 8.22 23.46
CA THR A 255 -9.65 8.05 24.64
C THR A 255 -11.13 8.22 24.31
N SER A 256 -11.99 7.48 25.01
CA SER A 256 -13.44 7.67 25.00
C SER A 256 -13.94 8.55 26.15
N ALA A 257 -13.07 8.97 27.07
CA ALA A 257 -13.44 9.72 28.26
C ALA A 257 -13.72 11.22 28.01
N ALA A 258 -13.44 11.73 26.81
CA ALA A 258 -13.60 13.16 26.50
C ALA A 258 -15.07 13.55 26.28
N ALA A 259 -15.48 14.70 26.82
CA ALA A 259 -16.78 15.29 26.52
C ALA A 259 -16.93 15.56 25.00
N PRO A 260 -18.17 15.59 24.45
CA PRO A 260 -18.40 15.83 23.02
C PRO A 260 -17.79 17.12 22.48
N ASP A 261 -17.68 18.14 23.30
CA ASP A 261 -17.16 19.48 23.01
C ASP A 261 -15.78 19.75 23.64
N ALA A 262 -15.04 18.71 24.02
CA ALA A 262 -13.74 18.80 24.66
C ALA A 262 -12.80 19.77 23.94
N GLY A 263 -12.46 20.87 24.62
CA GLY A 263 -11.50 21.86 24.14
C GLY A 263 -10.04 21.50 24.47
N PRO A 264 -9.09 22.35 24.06
CA PRO A 264 -7.66 22.10 24.29
C PRO A 264 -7.28 21.91 25.75
N GLU A 265 -7.92 22.63 26.69
CA GLU A 265 -7.65 22.52 28.14
C GLU A 265 -8.10 21.17 28.69
N GLU A 266 -9.29 20.69 28.31
CA GLU A 266 -9.79 19.37 28.70
C GLU A 266 -8.90 18.27 28.10
N CYS A 267 -8.51 18.39 26.82
CA CYS A 267 -7.56 17.47 26.21
C CYS A 267 -6.24 17.42 26.99
N ARG A 268 -5.72 18.57 27.41
CA ARG A 268 -4.50 18.67 28.23
C ARG A 268 -4.67 17.99 29.60
N ALA A 269 -5.82 18.20 30.26
CA ALA A 269 -6.12 17.58 31.53
C ALA A 269 -6.21 16.05 31.40
N LEU A 270 -6.90 15.53 30.38
CA LEU A 270 -7.00 14.09 30.10
C LEU A 270 -5.62 13.48 29.85
N VAL A 271 -4.77 14.14 29.05
CA VAL A 271 -3.39 13.67 28.79
C VAL A 271 -2.60 13.63 30.09
N ARG A 272 -2.61 14.69 30.92
CA ARG A 272 -1.90 14.71 32.21
C ARG A 272 -2.38 13.61 33.16
N THR A 273 -3.66 13.32 33.17
CA THR A 273 -4.22 12.20 33.95
C THR A 273 -3.70 10.86 33.43
N ALA A 274 -3.69 10.65 32.14
CA ALA A 274 -3.14 9.44 31.52
C ALA A 274 -1.63 9.27 31.75
N LEU A 275 -0.89 10.38 31.80
CA LEU A 275 0.54 10.38 32.11
C LEU A 275 0.82 10.12 33.60
N GLY A 276 -0.11 10.44 34.49
CA GLY A 276 0.05 10.33 35.96
C GLY A 276 0.90 11.44 36.56
N ASP A 277 0.99 12.60 35.89
CA ASP A 277 1.69 13.77 36.37
C ASP A 277 0.99 15.09 35.96
N PRO A 278 0.42 15.83 36.91
CA PRO A 278 -0.29 17.08 36.63
C PRO A 278 0.65 18.22 36.18
N ASN A 279 1.97 18.09 36.42
CA ASN A 279 2.95 19.14 36.16
C ASN A 279 3.65 19.00 34.82
N VAL A 280 3.44 17.88 34.09
CA VAL A 280 4.03 17.72 32.75
C VAL A 280 3.52 18.84 31.84
N GLU A 281 4.45 19.50 31.18
CA GLU A 281 4.11 20.44 30.13
C GLU A 281 3.59 19.67 28.90
N VAL A 282 2.33 19.91 28.56
CA VAL A 282 1.63 19.25 27.44
C VAL A 282 1.16 20.31 26.46
N GLN A 283 1.66 20.25 25.24
CA GLN A 283 1.19 21.05 24.13
C GLN A 283 0.26 20.20 23.24
N VAL A 284 -1.03 20.50 23.24
CA VAL A 284 -2.00 19.86 22.33
C VAL A 284 -1.80 20.46 20.94
N VAL A 285 -1.39 19.62 19.98
CA VAL A 285 -1.17 20.02 18.59
C VAL A 285 -2.46 19.96 17.80
N SER A 286 -3.23 18.89 17.96
CA SER A 286 -4.53 18.72 17.33
C SER A 286 -5.36 17.68 18.06
N SER A 287 -6.67 17.75 17.88
CA SER A 287 -7.60 16.73 18.36
C SER A 287 -8.60 16.38 17.27
N LEU A 288 -8.87 15.08 17.08
CA LEU A 288 -9.78 14.57 16.07
C LEU A 288 -10.70 13.54 16.68
N ARG A 289 -12.02 13.73 16.49
CA ARG A 289 -12.98 12.66 16.78
C ARG A 289 -13.03 11.69 15.63
N TRP A 290 -13.04 10.43 15.96
CA TRP A 290 -13.16 9.38 14.96
C TRP A 290 -13.82 8.15 15.58
N ARG A 291 -14.42 7.38 14.74
CA ARG A 291 -14.98 6.08 15.10
C ARG A 291 -14.41 5.03 14.15
N PRO A 292 -13.86 3.92 14.67
CA PRO A 292 -13.45 2.83 13.82
C PRO A 292 -14.60 2.40 12.91
N GLN A 293 -14.30 2.13 11.65
CA GLN A 293 -15.29 1.70 10.66
C GLN A 293 -14.77 0.49 9.92
N SER A 294 -15.69 -0.33 9.44
CA SER A 294 -15.36 -1.45 8.57
C SER A 294 -16.42 -1.57 7.48
N GLN A 295 -16.04 -1.11 6.27
CA GLN A 295 -16.93 -1.08 5.11
C GLN A 295 -16.15 -1.36 3.84
N LEU A 296 -16.83 -1.92 2.84
CA LEU A 296 -16.31 -2.19 1.51
C LEU A 296 -17.30 -1.65 0.48
N ALA A 297 -16.81 -0.90 -0.50
CA ALA A 297 -17.63 -0.46 -1.62
C ALA A 297 -18.05 -1.65 -2.51
N ASP A 298 -19.28 -1.62 -2.98
CA ASP A 298 -19.81 -2.67 -3.84
C ASP A 298 -19.09 -2.73 -5.18
N ARG A 299 -18.50 -1.60 -5.61
CA ARG A 299 -17.68 -1.46 -6.83
C ARG A 299 -16.48 -0.57 -6.56
N PHE A 300 -15.36 -0.89 -7.20
CA PHE A 300 -14.14 -0.07 -7.19
C PHE A 300 -14.00 0.73 -8.49
N ARG A 301 -14.79 0.39 -9.50
CA ARG A 301 -14.85 1.09 -10.79
C ARG A 301 -16.30 1.41 -11.17
N HIS A 302 -16.52 2.62 -11.69
CA HIS A 302 -17.75 3.00 -12.35
C HIS A 302 -17.42 3.84 -13.60
N GLY A 303 -17.48 3.20 -14.77
CA GLY A 303 -17.07 3.81 -16.02
C GLY A 303 -15.60 4.23 -16.01
N ARG A 304 -15.37 5.55 -16.01
CA ARG A 304 -14.04 6.17 -16.01
C ARG A 304 -13.56 6.61 -14.62
N VAL A 305 -14.33 6.30 -13.58
CA VAL A 305 -14.03 6.66 -12.20
C VAL A 305 -13.63 5.42 -11.41
N PHE A 306 -12.54 5.54 -10.65
CA PHE A 306 -11.97 4.49 -9.79
C PHE A 306 -11.94 4.96 -8.35
N LEU A 307 -12.28 4.07 -7.41
CA LEU A 307 -12.16 4.30 -5.96
C LEU A 307 -10.91 3.59 -5.45
N ALA A 308 -10.13 4.24 -4.59
CA ALA A 308 -8.96 3.65 -3.94
C ALA A 308 -8.84 4.08 -2.46
N GLY A 309 -8.21 3.27 -1.64
CA GLY A 309 -8.06 3.52 -0.21
C GLY A 309 -9.41 3.64 0.50
N ASP A 310 -9.52 4.54 1.48
CA ASP A 310 -10.70 4.68 2.31
C ASP A 310 -11.97 5.08 1.53
N ALA A 311 -11.86 5.59 0.30
CA ALA A 311 -13.00 5.80 -0.58
C ALA A 311 -13.62 4.47 -1.05
N ALA A 312 -12.80 3.42 -1.19
CA ALA A 312 -13.20 2.07 -1.60
C ALA A 312 -13.44 1.13 -0.40
N HIS A 313 -12.65 1.25 0.67
CA HIS A 313 -12.72 0.38 1.84
C HIS A 313 -12.24 1.10 3.10
N THR A 314 -13.05 1.10 4.14
CA THR A 314 -12.61 1.49 5.49
C THR A 314 -12.29 0.22 6.27
N ILE A 315 -11.13 0.21 6.92
CA ILE A 315 -10.61 -0.97 7.62
C ILE A 315 -10.33 -0.59 9.07
N SER A 316 -10.79 -1.41 10.01
CA SER A 316 -10.49 -1.22 11.44
C SER A 316 -8.98 -1.06 11.66
N ALA A 317 -8.59 -0.22 12.62
CA ALA A 317 -7.19 0.13 12.88
C ALA A 317 -6.33 -1.07 13.32
N LEU A 318 -6.94 -2.14 13.86
CA LEU A 318 -6.20 -3.30 14.33
C LEU A 318 -5.58 -4.08 13.17
N GLY A 319 -4.26 -4.18 13.18
CA GLY A 319 -3.45 -4.77 12.10
C GLY A 319 -2.80 -3.74 11.19
N ALA A 320 -3.13 -2.44 11.32
CA ALA A 320 -2.57 -1.34 10.52
C ALA A 320 -2.69 -1.55 8.99
N PHE A 321 -3.78 -2.17 8.52
CA PHE A 321 -3.92 -2.59 7.12
C PHE A 321 -4.40 -1.50 6.18
N GLY A 322 -5.21 -0.52 6.65
CA GLY A 322 -5.96 0.41 5.79
C GLY A 322 -5.07 1.20 4.82
N MET A 323 -4.12 1.95 5.34
CA MET A 323 -3.18 2.75 4.56
C MET A 323 -2.36 1.87 3.61
N ASN A 324 -1.84 0.74 4.11
CA ASN A 324 -1.04 -0.20 3.32
C ASN A 324 -1.82 -0.80 2.14
N THR A 325 -3.10 -1.14 2.35
CA THR A 325 -4.00 -1.61 1.28
C THR A 325 -4.25 -0.51 0.25
N GLY A 326 -4.48 0.73 0.70
CA GLY A 326 -4.71 1.88 -0.18
C GLY A 326 -3.49 2.24 -1.05
N VAL A 327 -2.27 2.18 -0.51
CA VAL A 327 -1.05 2.38 -1.31
C VAL A 327 -0.91 1.29 -2.37
N ALA A 328 -1.24 0.05 -2.04
CA ALA A 328 -1.25 -1.05 -3.01
C ALA A 328 -2.35 -0.89 -4.08
N ASP A 329 -3.51 -0.29 -3.75
CA ASP A 329 -4.53 0.06 -4.74
C ASP A 329 -3.99 1.09 -5.74
N ALA A 330 -3.38 2.17 -5.23
CA ALA A 330 -2.79 3.22 -6.05
C ALA A 330 -1.72 2.67 -7.01
N HIS A 331 -0.83 1.82 -6.50
CA HIS A 331 0.21 1.16 -7.27
C HIS A 331 -0.37 0.25 -8.38
N ASN A 332 -1.35 -0.60 -8.04
CA ASN A 332 -2.00 -1.49 -9.01
C ASN A 332 -2.73 -0.72 -10.12
N LEU A 333 -3.37 0.42 -9.78
CA LEU A 333 -4.17 1.20 -10.74
C LEU A 333 -3.30 2.07 -11.66
N ALA A 334 -2.25 2.69 -11.12
CA ALA A 334 -1.49 3.74 -11.82
C ALA A 334 -0.85 3.23 -13.12
N TRP A 335 -0.17 2.06 -13.10
CA TRP A 335 0.43 1.52 -14.31
C TRP A 335 -0.61 1.10 -15.36
N LYS A 336 -1.77 0.58 -14.93
CA LYS A 336 -2.87 0.19 -15.82
C LYS A 336 -3.44 1.41 -16.55
N LEU A 337 -3.72 2.48 -15.81
CA LEU A 337 -4.15 3.77 -16.40
C LEU A 337 -3.11 4.30 -17.39
N ALA A 338 -1.83 4.30 -16.99
CA ALA A 338 -0.76 4.79 -17.85
C ALA A 338 -0.61 3.98 -19.16
N HIS A 339 -0.69 2.64 -19.08
CA HIS A 339 -0.60 1.79 -20.27
C HIS A 339 -1.78 2.02 -21.22
N VAL A 340 -2.99 2.14 -20.71
CA VAL A 340 -4.18 2.41 -21.53
C VAL A 340 -4.13 3.82 -22.12
N LEU A 341 -3.76 4.83 -21.32
CA LEU A 341 -3.63 6.22 -21.79
C LEU A 341 -2.60 6.39 -22.90
N LYS A 342 -1.50 5.63 -22.83
CA LYS A 342 -0.42 5.62 -23.83
C LYS A 342 -0.68 4.67 -25.00
N GLY A 343 -1.84 4.01 -25.06
CA GLY A 343 -2.16 3.03 -26.10
C GLY A 343 -1.28 1.77 -26.09
N ARG A 344 -0.64 1.45 -24.96
CA ARG A 344 0.19 0.24 -24.76
C ARG A 344 -0.62 -0.98 -24.31
N ALA A 345 -1.87 -0.76 -23.88
CA ALA A 345 -2.81 -1.80 -23.48
C ALA A 345 -4.24 -1.46 -23.92
N GLY A 346 -5.10 -2.47 -24.02
CA GLY A 346 -6.52 -2.29 -24.26
C GLY A 346 -7.28 -1.81 -23.03
N ALA A 347 -8.43 -1.16 -23.22
CA ALA A 347 -9.30 -0.69 -22.14
C ALA A 347 -9.76 -1.80 -21.16
N PRO A 348 -9.93 -3.08 -21.58
CA PRO A 348 -10.27 -4.19 -20.68
C PRO A 348 -9.26 -4.40 -19.53
N LEU A 349 -7.99 -3.99 -19.70
CA LEU A 349 -7.01 -4.04 -18.60
C LEU A 349 -7.48 -3.28 -17.37
N LEU A 350 -8.26 -2.21 -17.52
CA LEU A 350 -8.75 -1.41 -16.40
C LEU A 350 -9.83 -2.13 -15.56
N ASP A 351 -10.53 -3.13 -16.12
CA ASP A 351 -11.50 -3.93 -15.38
C ASP A 351 -10.81 -4.83 -14.35
N THR A 352 -9.55 -5.17 -14.61
CA THR A 352 -8.75 -6.01 -13.70
C THR A 352 -8.43 -5.32 -12.38
N TYR A 353 -8.52 -3.99 -12.30
CA TYR A 353 -8.35 -3.28 -11.03
C TYR A 353 -9.37 -3.74 -9.97
N GLU A 354 -10.65 -3.70 -10.30
CA GLU A 354 -11.71 -4.15 -9.39
C GLU A 354 -11.62 -5.66 -9.13
N GLN A 355 -11.38 -6.46 -10.18
CA GLN A 355 -11.24 -7.92 -10.08
C GLN A 355 -10.13 -8.33 -9.10
N GLU A 356 -9.06 -7.57 -9.01
CA GLU A 356 -7.90 -7.85 -8.16
C GLU A 356 -8.00 -7.19 -6.79
N ARG A 357 -8.32 -5.89 -6.74
CA ARG A 357 -8.20 -5.13 -5.49
C ARG A 357 -9.39 -5.28 -4.57
N ARG A 358 -10.60 -5.44 -5.11
CA ARG A 358 -11.79 -5.61 -4.27
C ARG A 358 -11.78 -6.93 -3.47
N PRO A 359 -11.40 -8.10 -4.01
CA PRO A 359 -11.25 -9.33 -3.21
C PRO A 359 -10.16 -9.21 -2.13
N VAL A 360 -9.01 -8.60 -2.45
CA VAL A 360 -7.94 -8.34 -1.46
C VAL A 360 -8.46 -7.45 -0.33
N ALA A 361 -9.14 -6.35 -0.65
CA ALA A 361 -9.73 -5.47 0.35
C ALA A 361 -10.80 -6.20 1.19
N ALA A 362 -11.65 -7.03 0.59
CA ALA A 362 -12.64 -7.84 1.31
C ALA A 362 -11.99 -8.77 2.33
N THR A 363 -10.95 -9.49 1.92
CA THR A 363 -10.15 -10.34 2.84
C THR A 363 -9.54 -9.50 3.95
N THR A 364 -8.95 -8.35 3.62
CA THR A 364 -8.29 -7.48 4.61
C THR A 364 -9.29 -6.91 5.62
N VAL A 365 -10.48 -6.49 5.18
CA VAL A 365 -11.60 -6.08 6.06
C VAL A 365 -11.96 -7.20 7.03
N GLN A 366 -12.15 -8.42 6.52
CA GLN A 366 -12.46 -9.60 7.35
C GLN A 366 -11.34 -9.88 8.36
N GLN A 367 -10.09 -9.82 7.93
CA GLN A 367 -8.94 -10.07 8.79
C GLN A 367 -8.76 -9.01 9.88
N ALA A 368 -9.11 -7.76 9.62
CA ALA A 368 -9.14 -6.71 10.64
C ALA A 368 -10.26 -6.92 11.66
N LEU A 369 -11.45 -7.36 11.22
CA LEU A 369 -12.57 -7.71 12.10
C LEU A 369 -12.25 -8.92 12.99
N LEU A 370 -11.59 -9.95 12.45
CA LEU A 370 -11.13 -11.10 13.25
C LEU A 370 -10.16 -10.68 14.37
N ARG A 371 -9.24 -9.74 14.07
CA ARG A 371 -8.33 -9.19 15.08
C ARG A 371 -9.05 -8.38 16.15
N LEU A 372 -10.12 -7.68 15.77
CA LEU A 372 -10.95 -6.95 16.72
C LEU A 372 -11.72 -7.91 17.65
N SER A 373 -12.18 -9.05 17.12
CA SER A 373 -12.89 -10.07 17.90
C SER A 373 -11.95 -10.94 18.75
N HIS A 374 -10.68 -11.07 18.35
CA HIS A 374 -9.66 -11.87 19.02
C HIS A 374 -8.36 -11.08 19.19
N PRO A 375 -8.37 -9.98 19.99
CA PRO A 375 -7.22 -9.10 20.13
C PRO A 375 -6.02 -9.77 20.80
N ASP A 376 -6.24 -10.81 21.62
CA ASP A 376 -5.21 -11.67 22.21
C ASP A 376 -4.39 -12.37 21.12
N LEU A 377 -5.04 -12.96 20.11
CA LEU A 377 -4.35 -13.66 19.02
C LEU A 377 -3.56 -12.74 18.10
N HIS A 378 -3.94 -11.45 18.04
CA HIS A 378 -3.20 -10.46 17.24
C HIS A 378 -1.80 -10.19 17.80
N TRP A 379 -1.67 -10.17 19.12
CA TRP A 379 -0.41 -9.85 19.80
C TRP A 379 0.40 -11.09 20.20
N ASP A 380 -0.21 -12.27 20.09
CA ASP A 380 0.41 -13.52 20.53
C ASP A 380 1.32 -14.13 19.45
N ASN A 381 2.60 -14.19 19.75
CA ASN A 381 3.64 -14.86 18.96
C ASN A 381 4.23 -16.08 19.69
N GLY A 382 3.57 -16.54 20.77
CA GLY A 382 4.01 -17.68 21.57
C GLY A 382 3.76 -19.03 20.88
N PRO A 383 4.28 -20.11 21.47
CA PRO A 383 4.06 -21.47 20.97
C PRO A 383 2.57 -21.79 20.83
N GLY A 384 2.18 -22.37 19.68
CA GLY A 384 0.79 -22.73 19.39
C GLY A 384 -0.11 -21.58 18.93
N SER A 385 0.37 -20.32 18.86
CA SER A 385 -0.40 -19.19 18.39
C SER A 385 -0.88 -19.36 16.95
N ALA A 386 -0.06 -19.92 16.07
CA ALA A 386 -0.40 -20.24 14.69
C ALA A 386 -1.62 -21.17 14.59
N GLY A 387 -1.66 -22.24 15.37
CA GLY A 387 -2.81 -23.16 15.41
C GLY A 387 -4.09 -22.48 15.91
N ARG A 388 -4.00 -21.61 16.91
CA ARG A 388 -5.14 -20.84 17.41
C ARG A 388 -5.64 -19.83 16.40
N ARG A 389 -4.75 -19.11 15.67
CA ARG A 389 -5.12 -18.23 14.56
C ARG A 389 -5.81 -18.98 13.44
N ALA A 390 -5.24 -20.13 13.04
CA ALA A 390 -5.83 -20.97 12.00
C ALA A 390 -7.24 -21.44 12.36
N ALA A 391 -7.49 -21.81 13.63
CA ALA A 391 -8.79 -22.27 14.11
C ALA A 391 -9.91 -21.24 13.95
N VAL A 392 -9.58 -19.93 13.98
CA VAL A 392 -10.54 -18.84 13.78
C VAL A 392 -10.46 -18.23 12.36
N GLY A 393 -9.62 -18.78 11.48
CA GLY A 393 -9.41 -18.27 10.12
C GLY A 393 -8.60 -16.97 10.05
N MET A 394 -7.83 -16.65 11.10
CA MET A 394 -6.96 -15.47 11.13
C MET A 394 -5.65 -15.78 10.42
N LEU A 395 -5.34 -15.00 9.38
CA LEU A 395 -4.07 -15.08 8.66
C LEU A 395 -2.98 -14.31 9.41
N ASN A 396 -1.74 -14.74 9.31
CA ASN A 396 -0.60 -13.95 9.78
C ASN A 396 -0.54 -12.59 9.04
N ALA A 397 -0.12 -11.52 9.71
CA ALA A 397 -0.15 -10.17 9.14
C ALA A 397 0.65 -10.02 7.83
N PRO A 398 1.87 -10.59 7.67
CA PRO A 398 2.57 -10.59 6.38
C PRO A 398 1.79 -11.28 5.25
N VAL A 399 1.05 -12.36 5.54
CA VAL A 399 0.22 -13.05 4.55
C VAL A 399 -0.92 -12.15 4.07
N VAL A 400 -1.53 -11.37 4.97
CA VAL A 400 -2.57 -10.40 4.59
C VAL A 400 -2.02 -9.29 3.71
N THR A 401 -0.84 -8.77 4.01
CA THR A 401 -0.31 -7.54 3.37
C THR A 401 0.56 -7.80 2.14
N LEU A 402 1.10 -9.00 1.99
CA LEU A 402 2.02 -9.36 0.90
C LEU A 402 1.67 -10.70 0.23
N GLY A 403 1.10 -11.67 0.98
CA GLY A 403 0.87 -13.03 0.49
C GLY A 403 -0.41 -13.21 -0.34
N TYR A 404 -1.18 -12.16 -0.58
CA TYR A 404 -2.40 -12.23 -1.39
C TYR A 404 -2.09 -12.54 -2.86
N ARG A 405 -3.08 -13.11 -3.56
CA ARG A 405 -2.98 -13.51 -4.96
C ARG A 405 -4.01 -12.78 -5.80
N TYR A 406 -3.59 -12.33 -6.99
CA TYR A 406 -4.49 -11.76 -7.97
C TYR A 406 -5.08 -12.86 -8.87
N ALA A 407 -6.38 -12.74 -9.14
CA ALA A 407 -7.10 -13.55 -10.10
C ALA A 407 -7.89 -12.62 -11.01
N SER A 408 -7.44 -12.48 -12.26
CA SER A 408 -8.06 -11.60 -13.27
C SER A 408 -7.64 -12.02 -14.68
N THR A 409 -8.17 -11.36 -15.70
CA THR A 409 -7.74 -11.55 -17.08
C THR A 409 -6.29 -11.08 -17.34
N ALA A 410 -5.70 -10.27 -16.44
CA ALA A 410 -4.28 -9.89 -16.50
C ALA A 410 -3.36 -10.89 -15.77
N VAL A 411 -3.87 -12.09 -15.42
CA VAL A 411 -3.11 -13.19 -14.81
C VAL A 411 -3.59 -14.51 -15.41
N ARG A 412 -2.67 -15.29 -15.99
CA ARG A 412 -2.99 -16.57 -16.63
C ARG A 412 -2.49 -17.74 -15.77
N GLY A 413 -3.38 -18.62 -15.35
CA GLY A 413 -3.05 -19.81 -14.56
C GLY A 413 -3.03 -19.58 -13.05
N THR A 414 -3.81 -18.64 -12.55
CA THR A 414 -3.91 -18.35 -11.10
C THR A 414 -4.30 -19.57 -10.28
N GLN A 415 -3.62 -19.71 -9.14
CA GLN A 415 -3.98 -20.65 -8.07
C GLN A 415 -4.59 -19.84 -6.91
N PRO A 416 -5.91 -19.83 -6.73
CA PRO A 416 -6.58 -18.94 -5.77
C PRO A 416 -6.34 -19.31 -4.30
N ILE A 417 -5.95 -20.57 -4.02
CA ILE A 417 -5.75 -21.06 -2.66
C ILE A 417 -4.34 -20.68 -2.19
N LEU A 418 -4.26 -20.09 -1.00
CA LEU A 418 -2.98 -19.80 -0.35
C LEU A 418 -2.33 -21.09 0.16
N PRO A 419 -1.06 -21.36 -0.15
CA PRO A 419 -0.31 -22.50 0.39
C PRO A 419 -0.22 -22.50 1.91
N SER A 420 -0.12 -21.32 2.53
CA SER A 420 -0.01 -21.19 3.98
C SER A 420 -0.78 -19.97 4.50
N THR A 421 -1.37 -20.11 5.69
CA THR A 421 -1.99 -19.01 6.45
C THR A 421 -1.00 -18.28 7.35
N GLU A 422 0.17 -18.87 7.59
CA GLU A 422 1.20 -18.38 8.51
C GLU A 422 2.52 -18.04 7.81
N ASP A 423 3.00 -18.93 6.94
CA ASP A 423 4.28 -18.79 6.25
C ASP A 423 4.12 -17.96 4.97
N ILE A 424 4.64 -16.74 5.02
CA ILE A 424 4.63 -15.86 3.86
C ILE A 424 5.54 -16.36 2.74
N ALA A 425 6.68 -16.98 3.06
CA ALA A 425 7.61 -17.46 2.05
C ALA A 425 6.97 -18.56 1.18
N ALA A 426 6.16 -19.43 1.79
CA ALA A 426 5.40 -20.46 1.07
C ALA A 426 4.37 -19.85 0.09
N ASN A 427 3.90 -18.62 0.34
CA ASN A 427 2.94 -17.95 -0.53
C ASN A 427 3.60 -17.19 -1.70
N LEU A 428 4.92 -17.00 -1.68
CA LEU A 428 5.71 -16.30 -2.69
C LEU A 428 6.45 -17.28 -3.60
N ASP A 429 5.74 -18.26 -4.12
CA ASP A 429 6.23 -19.45 -4.82
C ASP A 429 6.39 -19.28 -6.34
N GLY A 430 6.34 -18.07 -6.86
CA GLY A 430 6.41 -17.79 -8.29
C GLY A 430 5.18 -18.24 -9.09
N SER A 431 4.10 -18.67 -8.43
CA SER A 431 2.83 -18.98 -9.11
C SER A 431 2.19 -17.71 -9.69
N PRO A 432 1.48 -17.81 -10.83
CA PRO A 432 0.74 -16.70 -11.38
C PRO A 432 -0.23 -16.10 -10.36
N GLY A 433 -0.24 -14.78 -10.27
CA GLY A 433 -1.03 -14.01 -9.30
C GLY A 433 -0.31 -13.68 -8.01
N THR A 434 0.89 -14.22 -7.75
CA THR A 434 1.72 -13.87 -6.59
C THR A 434 2.68 -12.73 -6.90
N ARG A 435 3.16 -12.02 -5.89
CA ARG A 435 4.31 -11.14 -6.03
C ARG A 435 5.55 -11.98 -6.41
N VAL A 436 6.33 -11.54 -7.40
CA VAL A 436 7.53 -12.24 -7.87
C VAL A 436 8.47 -12.57 -6.70
N PRO A 437 9.03 -13.78 -6.61
CA PRO A 437 9.94 -14.14 -5.53
C PRO A 437 11.15 -13.20 -5.47
N HIS A 438 11.55 -12.83 -4.25
CA HIS A 438 12.77 -12.08 -4.04
C HIS A 438 13.97 -13.02 -4.06
N VAL A 439 14.92 -12.73 -4.92
CA VAL A 439 16.24 -13.36 -4.96
C VAL A 439 17.29 -12.26 -5.12
N TRP A 440 18.37 -12.36 -4.34
CA TRP A 440 19.49 -11.48 -4.49
C TRP A 440 20.35 -11.88 -5.68
N LEU A 441 20.64 -10.90 -6.52
CA LEU A 441 21.40 -11.02 -7.76
C LEU A 441 22.59 -10.06 -7.72
N THR A 442 23.55 -10.28 -8.61
CA THR A 442 24.67 -9.37 -8.82
C THR A 442 24.71 -8.91 -10.26
N SER A 443 24.77 -7.61 -10.49
CA SER A 443 24.90 -7.05 -11.83
C SER A 443 26.28 -7.39 -12.41
N ALA A 444 26.31 -7.82 -13.68
CA ALA A 444 27.57 -8.03 -14.39
C ALA A 444 28.32 -6.72 -14.69
N ARG A 445 27.62 -5.58 -14.67
CA ARG A 445 28.17 -4.26 -15.04
C ARG A 445 28.64 -3.44 -13.83
N SER A 446 28.03 -3.68 -12.67
CA SER A 446 28.41 -3.09 -11.40
C SER A 446 28.38 -4.23 -10.37
N SER A 447 29.31 -4.28 -9.42
CA SER A 447 29.28 -5.27 -8.34
C SER A 447 28.10 -5.08 -7.38
N ASP A 448 27.11 -4.26 -7.75
CA ASP A 448 25.98 -3.93 -6.91
C ASP A 448 25.04 -5.12 -6.77
N ARG A 449 24.60 -5.32 -5.54
CA ARG A 449 23.58 -6.28 -5.19
C ARG A 449 22.21 -5.72 -5.57
N LEU A 450 21.43 -6.47 -6.34
CA LEU A 450 20.07 -6.12 -6.75
C LEU A 450 19.10 -7.26 -6.51
N SER A 451 17.84 -6.94 -6.40
CA SER A 451 16.75 -7.90 -6.25
C SER A 451 16.12 -8.24 -7.60
N THR A 452 15.50 -9.41 -7.71
CA THR A 452 14.56 -9.70 -8.79
C THR A 452 13.47 -8.63 -8.93
N LEU A 453 13.07 -7.97 -7.82
CA LEU A 453 12.10 -6.88 -7.86
C LEU A 453 12.66 -5.64 -8.57
N ASP A 454 13.94 -5.33 -8.40
CA ASP A 454 14.59 -4.19 -9.05
C ASP A 454 14.65 -4.34 -10.59
N LEU A 455 14.64 -5.59 -11.09
CA LEU A 455 14.56 -5.86 -12.53
C LEU A 455 13.20 -5.52 -13.14
N VAL A 456 12.13 -5.64 -12.32
CA VAL A 456 10.76 -5.38 -12.79
C VAL A 456 10.47 -3.89 -12.83
N ALA A 457 10.60 -3.21 -11.73
CA ALA A 457 10.50 -1.74 -11.54
C ALA A 457 9.60 -1.01 -12.56
N GLY A 458 8.27 -1.22 -12.45
CA GLY A 458 7.27 -0.47 -13.22
C GLY A 458 7.13 -0.85 -14.71
N ARG A 459 7.67 -1.98 -15.18
CA ARG A 459 7.59 -2.43 -16.59
C ARG A 459 7.26 -3.90 -16.71
N TRP A 460 6.67 -4.30 -17.83
CA TRP A 460 6.55 -5.71 -18.18
C TRP A 460 7.93 -6.34 -18.32
N THR A 461 8.14 -7.45 -17.63
CA THR A 461 9.46 -8.09 -17.56
C THR A 461 9.33 -9.60 -17.69
N LEU A 462 10.14 -10.19 -18.53
CA LEU A 462 10.36 -11.62 -18.62
C LEU A 462 11.64 -11.98 -17.86
N LEU A 463 11.50 -12.77 -16.80
CA LEU A 463 12.60 -13.33 -16.03
C LEU A 463 12.79 -14.80 -16.45
N ALA A 464 13.72 -15.07 -17.32
CA ALA A 464 14.07 -16.42 -17.75
C ALA A 464 15.18 -16.98 -16.86
N GLY A 465 15.20 -18.29 -16.65
CA GLY A 465 16.29 -18.98 -15.99
C GLY A 465 17.59 -18.96 -16.80
N PRO A 466 18.69 -19.47 -16.24
CA PRO A 466 20.04 -19.38 -16.86
C PRO A 466 20.12 -20.13 -18.20
N GLY A 467 19.22 -21.05 -18.47
CA GLY A 467 19.34 -22.03 -19.55
C GLY A 467 20.30 -23.16 -19.15
N GLY A 468 20.09 -24.39 -19.65
CA GLY A 468 21.04 -25.49 -19.47
C GLY A 468 21.97 -25.57 -20.67
N GLU A 469 23.23 -25.92 -20.44
CA GLU A 469 23.97 -26.65 -21.44
C GLU A 469 23.27 -28.01 -21.55
N THR A 470 22.61 -28.25 -22.70
CA THR A 470 22.09 -29.53 -23.18
C THR A 470 21.32 -30.38 -22.15
N THR A 471 20.02 -30.21 -22.04
CA THR A 471 19.15 -31.34 -21.71
C THR A 471 19.20 -32.33 -22.88
N PRO A 472 19.35 -33.65 -22.64
CA PRO A 472 19.32 -34.65 -23.70
C PRO A 472 18.00 -34.56 -24.46
N THR A 473 18.06 -34.76 -25.72
CA THR A 473 17.21 -34.63 -26.89
C THR A 473 15.79 -35.25 -26.83
N GLU A 474 15.18 -35.49 -25.70
CA GLU A 474 13.85 -36.15 -25.64
C GLU A 474 12.65 -35.20 -25.42
N CYS A 475 12.89 -33.93 -25.18
CA CYS A 475 11.83 -32.90 -25.08
C CYS A 475 12.03 -31.70 -26.01
N ALA A 476 12.76 -31.88 -27.11
CA ALA A 476 12.86 -30.86 -28.15
C ALA A 476 11.54 -30.80 -28.93
N GLY A 477 10.66 -29.86 -28.55
CA GLY A 477 9.69 -29.30 -29.47
C GLY A 477 10.39 -28.69 -30.71
N PRO A 478 9.66 -28.24 -31.72
CA PRO A 478 10.26 -27.78 -32.98
C PRO A 478 11.28 -26.68 -32.75
N VAL A 479 12.45 -26.83 -33.39
CA VAL A 479 13.65 -26.01 -33.31
C VAL A 479 13.39 -24.54 -32.91
N GLY A 480 13.59 -24.20 -31.70
CA GLY A 480 14.47 -23.25 -31.10
C GLY A 480 14.04 -21.79 -31.09
N THR A 481 12.80 -21.34 -30.71
CA THR A 481 12.62 -19.94 -30.32
C THR A 481 13.18 -19.75 -28.91
N THR A 482 14.19 -18.91 -28.73
CA THR A 482 14.75 -18.57 -27.42
C THR A 482 13.87 -17.52 -26.71
N TRP A 483 13.95 -17.41 -25.35
CA TRP A 483 13.22 -16.40 -24.61
C TRP A 483 13.49 -14.96 -25.07
N PRO A 484 14.74 -14.54 -25.35
CA PRO A 484 15.00 -13.21 -25.91
C PRO A 484 14.30 -12.98 -27.27
N GLU A 485 14.32 -13.92 -28.19
CA GLU A 485 13.64 -13.81 -29.48
C GLU A 485 12.12 -13.75 -29.31
N ALA A 486 11.55 -14.63 -28.49
CA ALA A 486 10.13 -14.63 -28.15
C ALA A 486 9.70 -13.30 -27.51
N SER A 487 10.52 -12.71 -26.64
CA SER A 487 10.22 -11.43 -25.97
C SER A 487 10.20 -10.25 -26.95
N VAL A 488 11.13 -10.20 -27.90
CA VAL A 488 11.16 -9.17 -28.94
C VAL A 488 9.91 -9.28 -29.82
N GLU A 489 9.54 -10.48 -30.25
CA GLU A 489 8.35 -10.70 -31.07
C GLU A 489 7.07 -10.40 -30.31
N ALA A 490 6.99 -10.77 -29.02
CA ALA A 490 5.85 -10.46 -28.17
C ALA A 490 5.67 -8.94 -27.98
N ALA A 491 6.75 -8.22 -27.68
CA ALA A 491 6.73 -6.77 -27.55
C ALA A 491 6.27 -6.08 -28.85
N ARG A 492 6.80 -6.53 -29.99
CA ARG A 492 6.47 -6.02 -31.34
C ARG A 492 4.98 -6.23 -31.66
N ARG A 493 4.45 -7.45 -31.47
CA ARG A 493 3.04 -7.77 -31.76
C ARG A 493 2.09 -7.05 -30.83
N ALA A 494 2.42 -7.00 -29.54
CA ALA A 494 1.60 -6.36 -28.53
C ALA A 494 1.69 -4.82 -28.58
N GLY A 495 2.65 -4.22 -29.29
CA GLY A 495 2.88 -2.78 -29.33
C GLY A 495 3.17 -2.20 -27.92
N THR A 496 3.90 -2.96 -27.11
CA THR A 496 4.29 -2.58 -25.74
C THR A 496 5.76 -2.93 -25.50
N GLU A 497 6.34 -2.40 -24.44
CA GLU A 497 7.71 -2.74 -24.04
C GLU A 497 7.70 -4.01 -23.17
N LEU A 498 8.66 -4.90 -23.39
CA LEU A 498 8.89 -6.08 -22.58
C LEU A 498 10.40 -6.22 -22.35
N ALA A 499 10.85 -6.01 -21.12
CA ALA A 499 12.23 -6.30 -20.74
C ALA A 499 12.43 -7.82 -20.61
N CYS A 500 13.62 -8.32 -20.98
CA CYS A 500 13.97 -9.73 -20.83
C CYS A 500 15.32 -9.86 -20.14
N TYR A 501 15.37 -10.65 -19.06
CA TYR A 501 16.59 -10.96 -18.33
C TYR A 501 16.79 -12.47 -18.23
N ARG A 502 18.03 -12.93 -18.44
CA ARG A 502 18.45 -14.30 -18.15
C ARG A 502 19.11 -14.34 -16.79
N VAL A 503 18.31 -14.61 -15.77
CA VAL A 503 18.76 -14.66 -14.38
C VAL A 503 19.69 -15.85 -14.17
N GLY A 504 20.89 -15.59 -13.65
CA GLY A 504 21.98 -16.55 -13.56
C GLY A 504 23.05 -16.37 -14.65
N VAL A 505 22.76 -15.54 -15.68
CA VAL A 505 23.72 -15.15 -16.73
C VAL A 505 24.02 -13.64 -16.62
N ASP A 506 23.01 -12.81 -16.82
CA ASP A 506 23.05 -11.36 -16.60
C ASP A 506 21.63 -10.87 -16.21
N PRO A 507 21.42 -10.51 -14.94
CA PRO A 507 22.36 -10.57 -13.79
C PRO A 507 22.66 -12.02 -13.34
N THR A 508 23.79 -12.20 -12.62
CA THR A 508 24.16 -13.48 -12.03
C THR A 508 23.37 -13.77 -10.76
N ASP A 509 23.08 -15.06 -10.54
CA ASP A 509 22.46 -15.60 -9.32
C ASP A 509 23.51 -16.41 -8.57
N PRO A 510 24.26 -15.79 -7.62
CA PRO A 510 25.40 -16.45 -6.98
C PRO A 510 25.05 -17.71 -6.19
N GLU A 511 23.81 -17.78 -5.72
CA GLU A 511 23.32 -18.91 -4.91
C GLU A 511 22.51 -19.94 -5.72
N GLY A 512 22.23 -19.65 -7.00
CA GLY A 512 21.46 -20.52 -7.89
C GLY A 512 19.99 -20.71 -7.44
N ARG A 513 19.44 -19.73 -6.72
CA ARG A 513 18.13 -19.85 -6.05
C ARG A 513 16.94 -19.52 -6.94
N PHE A 514 17.15 -18.74 -8.00
CA PHE A 514 16.05 -18.19 -8.79
C PHE A 514 15.14 -19.26 -9.39
N PRO A 515 15.64 -20.32 -10.08
CA PRO A 515 14.75 -21.31 -10.68
C PRO A 515 13.83 -21.97 -9.65
N ALA A 516 14.39 -22.36 -8.51
CA ALA A 516 13.62 -23.00 -7.43
C ALA A 516 12.59 -22.03 -6.81
N ALA A 517 12.99 -20.78 -6.52
CA ALA A 517 12.09 -19.77 -5.98
C ALA A 517 10.97 -19.39 -6.97
N ALA A 518 11.27 -19.38 -8.27
CA ALA A 518 10.33 -19.09 -9.35
C ALA A 518 9.42 -20.29 -9.69
N GLY A 519 9.72 -21.49 -9.18
CA GLY A 519 9.00 -22.71 -9.53
C GLY A 519 9.13 -23.09 -11.00
N ILE A 520 10.34 -22.91 -11.58
CA ILE A 520 10.67 -23.23 -12.97
C ILE A 520 11.91 -24.12 -13.05
N TYR A 521 12.06 -24.79 -14.20
CA TYR A 521 13.33 -25.41 -14.55
C TYR A 521 14.34 -24.35 -15.03
N PRO A 522 15.63 -24.68 -15.16
CA PRO A 522 16.64 -23.71 -15.63
C PRO A 522 16.33 -23.04 -16.95
N ASP A 523 15.55 -23.67 -17.82
CA ASP A 523 15.12 -23.15 -19.14
C ASP A 523 13.73 -22.50 -19.13
N GLY A 524 13.05 -22.45 -17.96
CA GLY A 524 11.74 -21.84 -17.80
C GLY A 524 11.77 -20.32 -17.66
N ALA A 525 10.60 -19.68 -17.57
CA ALA A 525 10.48 -18.24 -17.39
C ALA A 525 9.22 -17.81 -16.63
N LEU A 526 9.30 -16.62 -15.99
CA LEU A 526 8.19 -15.87 -15.46
C LEU A 526 7.96 -14.61 -16.28
N MET A 527 6.70 -14.32 -16.62
CA MET A 527 6.29 -12.98 -17.06
C MET A 527 5.75 -12.22 -15.88
N VAL A 528 6.34 -11.09 -15.57
CA VAL A 528 6.03 -10.25 -14.43
C VAL A 528 5.47 -8.91 -14.90
N ARG A 529 4.37 -8.48 -14.27
CA ARG A 529 3.67 -7.22 -14.52
C ARG A 529 4.45 -6.03 -13.95
N PRO A 530 4.14 -4.80 -14.41
CA PRO A 530 4.73 -3.57 -13.87
C PRO A 530 4.61 -3.41 -12.35
N ASP A 531 3.57 -3.97 -11.72
CA ASP A 531 3.35 -3.94 -10.27
C ASP A 531 4.04 -5.09 -9.50
N GLY A 532 4.93 -5.85 -10.16
CA GLY A 532 5.71 -6.90 -9.54
C GLY A 532 4.98 -8.22 -9.33
N PHE A 533 3.79 -8.40 -9.90
CA PHE A 533 3.06 -9.67 -9.82
C PHE A 533 3.32 -10.56 -11.02
N VAL A 534 3.46 -11.86 -10.78
CA VAL A 534 3.62 -12.87 -11.84
C VAL A 534 2.33 -12.97 -12.62
N ALA A 535 2.37 -12.60 -13.90
CA ALA A 535 1.23 -12.68 -14.80
C ALA A 535 1.08 -14.06 -15.43
N TRP A 536 2.21 -14.73 -15.67
CA TRP A 536 2.26 -16.04 -16.29
C TRP A 536 3.59 -16.74 -15.97
N ARG A 537 3.57 -18.07 -15.94
CA ARG A 537 4.74 -18.91 -15.71
C ARG A 537 4.80 -20.02 -16.75
N SER A 538 5.96 -20.19 -17.38
CA SER A 538 6.30 -21.39 -18.13
C SER A 538 7.37 -22.18 -17.40
N PRO A 539 7.09 -23.39 -16.95
CA PRO A 539 8.09 -24.20 -16.25
C PRO A 539 9.34 -24.50 -17.10
N THR A 540 9.22 -24.58 -18.43
CA THR A 540 10.30 -24.88 -19.38
C THR A 540 10.25 -23.95 -20.58
N ALA A 541 11.25 -24.03 -21.48
CA ALA A 541 11.30 -23.27 -22.73
C ALA A 541 10.16 -23.62 -23.71
N ALA A 542 9.42 -24.69 -23.50
CA ALA A 542 8.31 -25.10 -24.38
C ALA A 542 7.21 -24.02 -24.54
N GLY A 543 7.08 -23.10 -23.55
CA GLY A 543 6.14 -21.98 -23.61
C GLY A 543 6.63 -20.77 -24.43
N ALA A 544 7.86 -20.71 -24.87
CA ALA A 544 8.41 -19.54 -25.57
C ALA A 544 7.63 -19.17 -26.87
N PRO A 545 7.16 -20.11 -27.70
CA PRO A 545 6.34 -19.78 -28.86
C PRO A 545 5.00 -19.13 -28.55
N ASP A 546 4.43 -19.38 -27.36
CA ASP A 546 3.12 -18.85 -26.92
C ASP A 546 3.21 -17.42 -26.39
N LEU A 547 4.40 -16.95 -26.02
CA LEU A 547 4.61 -15.68 -25.33
C LEU A 547 3.94 -14.48 -26.02
N PRO A 548 3.97 -14.33 -27.37
CA PRO A 548 3.30 -13.22 -28.05
C PRO A 548 1.78 -13.20 -27.83
N ALA A 549 1.12 -14.35 -27.89
CA ALA A 549 -0.31 -14.46 -27.66
C ALA A 549 -0.64 -14.22 -26.18
N VAL A 550 0.16 -14.78 -25.27
CA VAL A 550 -0.01 -14.59 -23.82
C VAL A 550 0.09 -13.11 -23.45
N LEU A 551 1.09 -12.38 -23.96
CA LEU A 551 1.22 -10.95 -23.64
C LEU A 551 0.05 -10.14 -24.19
N ALA A 552 -0.41 -10.42 -25.42
CA ALA A 552 -1.56 -9.74 -26.03
C ALA A 552 -2.83 -9.92 -25.17
N ASP A 553 -3.10 -11.14 -24.73
CA ASP A 553 -4.23 -11.44 -23.85
C ASP A 553 -4.14 -10.66 -22.51
N LEU A 554 -2.96 -10.71 -21.85
CA LEU A 554 -2.74 -10.09 -20.53
C LEU A 554 -2.89 -8.57 -20.55
N ILE A 555 -2.61 -7.91 -21.67
CA ILE A 555 -2.80 -6.45 -21.83
C ILE A 555 -4.17 -6.08 -22.43
N GLY A 556 -5.08 -7.05 -22.59
CA GLY A 556 -6.44 -6.83 -23.09
C GLY A 556 -6.50 -6.48 -24.59
N ARG A 557 -5.63 -7.09 -25.40
CA ARG A 557 -5.56 -6.94 -26.87
C ARG A 557 -5.72 -8.28 -27.62
N GLY A 558 -5.97 -9.35 -26.87
CA GLY A 558 -6.26 -10.68 -27.40
C GLY A 558 -7.65 -10.81 -27.98
#